data_4ee4b928c872a2bf26ed6bb8aabf072a
#
_entry.id   4ee4b928c872a2bf26ed6bb8aabf072a
#
_cell.length_a   1.000
_cell.length_b   1.000
_cell.length_c   1.000
_cell.angle_alpha   90.00
_cell.angle_beta   90.00
_cell.angle_gamma   90.00
#
_symmetry.space_group_name_H-M   'P 1'
#
loop_
_entity.id
_entity.type
_entity.pdbx_description
1 polymer ?
#
loop_
_entity_poly.entity_id
_entity_poly.type
_entity_poly.pdbx_seq_one_letter_code
_entity_poly.pdbx_strand_id
1 'polypeptide(L)'
;MEIYSGHSRTFRLFPLLLLVLSFSLAAGQEKLDPKLAVLDSVSNIAWYDARLVGVEGKGWTDTEDYYDRLPARARGLVRDEVWSLSKHSAGLCVRFLTEAAEIWAEWDGGGGFPHMPATGVSGVDLYVRENGKWRYLAVGRPKEERTKSRLAGGLAGKPTEYLLYLPLYNRVTGLKIGIPSKAEIFKVPPPPGKPIVFYGTSITQGGCASRPGMPHTAIIGRWLERQVINLGFSGNGRMEPEMAGLLAELDPAVYVIDCIPNVDEKIGELTEPFVKIIRNSRPETRILLVEDTRPGDAKANGLLRAAYRRLVLAGDRNVFLLKGEGLIGDDGEATVDGRHPTDLGFMRMARGFMPALSVLLKPE
;
A
#
# COMPACT_ATOMS: atom_id res chain seq x y z
N MET A 1 46.81 53.72 38.70
CA MET A 1 48.13 53.07 38.52
C MET A 1 47.84 51.60 38.22
N GLU A 2 47.80 51.33 36.94
CA GLU A 2 47.34 50.06 36.37
C GLU A 2 48.51 49.14 36.07
N ILE A 3 48.36 47.86 36.34
CA ILE A 3 49.31 46.82 35.93
C ILE A 3 48.58 45.83 35.04
N TYR A 4 48.92 45.84 33.75
CA TYR A 4 48.50 44.83 32.76
C TYR A 4 49.27 43.52 32.95
N SER A 5 48.54 42.38 33.01
CA SER A 5 49.12 41.04 32.90
C SER A 5 48.61 40.36 31.62
N GLY A 6 49.52 40.12 30.69
CA GLY A 6 49.23 39.43 29.44
C GLY A 6 49.02 37.95 29.66
N HIS A 7 47.97 37.42 29.03
CA HIS A 7 47.76 36.00 28.88
C HIS A 7 47.98 35.60 27.42
N SER A 8 49.00 34.78 27.17
CA SER A 8 49.27 34.15 25.90
C SER A 8 48.21 33.06 25.64
N ARG A 9 47.45 33.22 24.56
CA ARG A 9 46.56 32.18 24.09
C ARG A 9 47.34 31.26 23.17
N THR A 10 47.60 30.07 23.64
CA THR A 10 48.05 28.95 22.82
C THR A 10 46.90 28.41 21.97
N PHE A 11 46.98 28.58 20.66
CA PHE A 11 46.12 27.94 19.69
C PHE A 11 46.40 26.43 19.65
N ARG A 12 45.50 25.62 20.19
CA ARG A 12 45.51 24.17 19.95
C ARG A 12 44.82 23.90 18.62
N LEU A 13 45.57 23.50 17.63
CA LEU A 13 45.09 22.90 16.40
C LEU A 13 44.42 21.56 16.75
N PHE A 14 43.09 21.52 16.67
CA PHE A 14 42.34 20.27 16.64
C PHE A 14 42.48 19.66 15.25
N PRO A 15 42.95 18.41 15.12
CA PRO A 15 42.93 17.71 13.84
C PRO A 15 41.46 17.50 13.43
N LEU A 16 41.11 18.00 12.26
CA LEU A 16 39.84 17.73 11.58
C LEU A 16 39.81 16.25 11.21
N LEU A 17 39.19 15.44 12.06
CA LEU A 17 38.95 14.03 11.77
C LEU A 17 37.92 13.97 10.64
N LEU A 18 38.39 13.76 9.38
CA LEU A 18 37.52 13.42 8.27
C LEU A 18 36.83 12.09 8.60
N LEU A 19 35.59 12.16 9.09
CA LEU A 19 34.73 11.01 9.26
C LEU A 19 34.33 10.55 7.84
N VAL A 20 35.09 9.60 7.29
CA VAL A 20 34.65 8.83 6.13
C VAL A 20 33.45 8.01 6.60
N LEU A 21 32.24 8.52 6.36
CA LEU A 21 31.01 7.77 6.47
C LEU A 21 31.04 6.67 5.40
N SER A 22 31.66 5.53 5.72
CA SER A 22 31.38 4.29 5.02
C SER A 22 29.92 3.98 5.25
N PHE A 23 29.09 4.13 4.21
CA PHE A 23 27.73 3.63 4.18
C PHE A 23 27.79 2.12 4.36
N SER A 24 27.61 1.64 5.58
CA SER A 24 27.29 0.25 5.86
C SER A 24 25.96 0.00 5.16
N LEU A 25 25.93 -0.85 4.13
CA LEU A 25 24.70 -1.42 3.60
C LEU A 25 23.94 -1.97 4.81
N ALA A 26 22.69 -1.48 5.01
CA ALA A 26 21.87 -1.97 6.12
C ALA A 26 21.71 -3.48 5.97
N ALA A 27 21.76 -4.21 7.07
CA ALA A 27 21.64 -5.67 7.07
C ALA A 27 20.36 -6.10 6.30
N GLY A 28 20.53 -6.94 5.26
CA GLY A 28 19.44 -7.47 4.43
C GLY A 28 19.29 -6.89 3.02
N GLN A 29 20.14 -5.93 2.61
CA GLN A 29 20.17 -5.46 1.22
C GLN A 29 20.98 -6.46 0.35
N GLU A 30 20.38 -6.96 -0.72
CA GLU A 30 20.99 -7.89 -1.67
C GLU A 30 21.11 -7.19 -3.04
N LYS A 31 22.37 -7.05 -3.52
CA LYS A 31 22.63 -6.53 -4.86
C LYS A 31 22.13 -7.52 -5.91
N LEU A 32 21.38 -7.05 -6.91
CA LEU A 32 21.03 -7.87 -8.05
C LEU A 32 22.25 -8.04 -8.98
N ASP A 33 22.41 -9.27 -9.50
CA ASP A 33 23.41 -9.55 -10.52
C ASP A 33 23.05 -8.79 -11.81
N PRO A 34 23.94 -7.94 -12.36
CA PRO A 34 23.70 -7.23 -13.62
C PRO A 34 23.40 -8.16 -14.80
N LYS A 35 23.83 -9.41 -14.77
CA LYS A 35 23.53 -10.41 -15.81
C LYS A 35 22.06 -10.80 -15.88
N LEU A 36 21.28 -10.52 -14.84
CA LEU A 36 19.83 -10.75 -14.83
C LEU A 36 19.03 -9.65 -15.55
N ALA A 37 19.69 -8.54 -15.89
CA ALA A 37 19.08 -7.45 -16.63
C ALA A 37 19.08 -7.72 -18.15
N VAL A 38 18.07 -7.21 -18.81
CA VAL A 38 18.05 -7.08 -20.28
C VAL A 38 18.58 -5.69 -20.63
N LEU A 39 19.75 -5.65 -21.29
CA LEU A 39 20.37 -4.40 -21.68
C LEU A 39 19.73 -3.86 -22.98
N ASP A 40 19.17 -2.65 -22.91
CA ASP A 40 18.85 -1.84 -24.08
C ASP A 40 20.10 -1.03 -24.47
N SER A 41 20.84 -1.51 -25.48
CA SER A 41 22.12 -0.91 -25.89
C SER A 41 21.94 0.49 -26.53
N VAL A 42 20.77 0.80 -27.04
CA VAL A 42 20.47 2.11 -27.66
C VAL A 42 20.30 3.19 -26.59
N SER A 43 19.50 2.91 -25.58
CA SER A 43 19.27 3.84 -24.47
C SER A 43 20.28 3.68 -23.33
N ASN A 44 21.13 2.64 -23.37
CA ASN A 44 22.05 2.27 -22.29
C ASN A 44 21.36 2.05 -20.94
N ILE A 45 20.13 1.49 -20.96
CA ILE A 45 19.32 1.15 -19.80
C ILE A 45 19.35 -0.35 -19.57
N ALA A 46 19.64 -0.75 -18.34
CA ALA A 46 19.52 -2.13 -17.84
C ALA A 46 18.12 -2.31 -17.23
N TRP A 47 17.34 -3.25 -17.78
CA TRP A 47 15.96 -3.56 -17.40
C TRP A 47 15.90 -4.80 -16.55
N TYR A 48 15.51 -4.66 -15.30
CA TYR A 48 15.30 -5.74 -14.33
C TYR A 48 13.82 -6.08 -14.21
N ASP A 49 13.49 -7.36 -14.30
CA ASP A 49 12.15 -7.83 -13.96
C ASP A 49 11.88 -7.54 -12.47
N ALA A 50 10.75 -6.92 -12.16
CA ALA A 50 10.41 -6.55 -10.79
C ALA A 50 10.25 -7.76 -9.85
N ARG A 51 10.00 -8.97 -10.41
CA ARG A 51 9.99 -10.22 -9.64
C ARG A 51 11.33 -10.55 -9.01
N LEU A 52 12.43 -10.13 -9.63
CA LEU A 52 13.79 -10.29 -9.08
C LEU A 52 14.02 -9.42 -7.85
N VAL A 53 13.39 -8.26 -7.81
CA VAL A 53 13.45 -7.31 -6.68
C VAL A 53 12.58 -7.78 -5.52
N GLY A 54 11.40 -8.30 -5.84
CA GLY A 54 10.36 -8.70 -4.90
C GLY A 54 9.15 -7.76 -4.93
N VAL A 55 7.96 -8.34 -4.79
CA VAL A 55 6.68 -7.60 -4.78
C VAL A 55 6.04 -7.75 -3.40
N GLU A 56 5.75 -6.63 -2.78
CA GLU A 56 5.03 -6.52 -1.52
C GLU A 56 3.52 -6.40 -1.74
N GLY A 57 2.72 -6.64 -0.70
CA GLY A 57 1.27 -6.49 -0.73
C GLY A 57 0.51 -7.75 -1.19
N LYS A 58 1.20 -8.86 -1.42
CA LYS A 58 0.59 -10.16 -1.75
C LYS A 58 0.13 -10.89 -0.48
N GLY A 59 -1.09 -11.44 -0.54
CA GLY A 59 -1.59 -12.34 0.50
C GLY A 59 -1.15 -13.80 0.28
N TRP A 60 -0.98 -14.20 -0.97
CA TRP A 60 -0.63 -15.57 -1.37
C TRP A 60 0.45 -15.56 -2.44
N THR A 61 1.23 -16.63 -2.51
CA THR A 61 2.29 -16.84 -3.52
C THR A 61 1.87 -17.80 -4.62
N ASP A 62 0.85 -18.63 -4.40
CA ASP A 62 0.28 -19.61 -5.31
C ASP A 62 -0.84 -19.02 -6.19
N THR A 63 -0.61 -17.83 -6.73
CA THR A 63 -1.52 -17.11 -7.63
C THR A 63 -1.44 -17.67 -9.07
N GLU A 64 -2.50 -17.51 -9.90
CA GLU A 64 -2.47 -17.95 -11.29
C GLU A 64 -1.45 -17.14 -12.10
N ASP A 65 -1.48 -15.80 -11.98
CA ASP A 65 -0.42 -14.92 -12.47
C ASP A 65 0.28 -14.25 -11.29
N TYR A 66 1.55 -13.91 -11.49
CA TYR A 66 2.41 -13.43 -10.41
C TYR A 66 1.86 -12.20 -9.67
N TYR A 67 1.18 -11.28 -10.38
CA TYR A 67 0.65 -10.04 -9.82
C TYR A 67 -0.84 -10.12 -9.43
N ASP A 68 -1.41 -11.30 -9.39
CA ASP A 68 -2.78 -11.51 -8.90
C ASP A 68 -2.85 -11.37 -7.39
N ARG A 69 -4.04 -10.97 -6.88
CA ARG A 69 -4.27 -10.74 -5.46
C ARG A 69 -4.89 -11.92 -4.71
N LEU A 70 -5.49 -12.89 -5.43
CA LEU A 70 -6.03 -14.11 -4.85
C LEU A 70 -5.26 -15.35 -5.32
N PRO A 71 -5.25 -16.43 -4.52
CA PRO A 71 -4.60 -17.68 -4.90
C PRO A 71 -5.32 -18.34 -6.09
N ALA A 72 -4.60 -19.13 -6.89
CA ALA A 72 -5.17 -19.78 -8.09
C ALA A 72 -6.41 -20.63 -7.78
N ARG A 73 -6.44 -21.28 -6.63
CA ARG A 73 -7.58 -22.11 -6.17
C ARG A 73 -8.85 -21.31 -5.86
N ALA A 74 -8.77 -19.99 -5.75
CA ALA A 74 -9.96 -19.16 -5.58
C ALA A 74 -10.84 -19.10 -6.84
N ARG A 75 -10.30 -19.48 -8.01
CA ARG A 75 -11.06 -19.60 -9.26
C ARG A 75 -12.16 -20.65 -9.11
N GLY A 76 -13.41 -20.25 -9.40
CA GLY A 76 -14.59 -21.08 -9.22
C GLY A 76 -15.03 -21.31 -7.76
N LEU A 77 -14.23 -20.83 -6.78
CA LEU A 77 -14.63 -20.77 -5.37
C LEU A 77 -15.33 -19.46 -5.06
N VAL A 78 -14.71 -18.34 -5.42
CA VAL A 78 -15.31 -17.00 -5.30
C VAL A 78 -16.14 -16.68 -6.53
N ARG A 79 -17.03 -15.67 -6.43
CA ARG A 79 -17.80 -15.19 -7.59
C ARG A 79 -16.88 -14.74 -8.74
N ASP A 80 -17.34 -14.89 -9.97
CA ASP A 80 -16.58 -14.55 -11.17
C ASP A 80 -16.13 -13.08 -11.19
N GLU A 81 -16.95 -12.16 -10.66
CA GLU A 81 -16.59 -10.74 -10.55
C GLU A 81 -15.45 -10.51 -9.57
N VAL A 82 -15.44 -11.21 -8.42
CA VAL A 82 -14.34 -11.16 -7.44
C VAL A 82 -13.08 -11.74 -8.05
N TRP A 83 -13.21 -12.88 -8.74
CA TRP A 83 -12.08 -13.50 -9.44
C TRP A 83 -11.50 -12.55 -10.51
N SER A 84 -12.35 -11.96 -11.34
CA SER A 84 -11.93 -11.00 -12.37
C SER A 84 -11.21 -9.79 -11.75
N LEU A 85 -11.79 -9.21 -10.69
CA LEU A 85 -11.19 -8.07 -9.97
C LEU A 85 -9.90 -8.43 -9.24
N SER A 86 -9.70 -9.70 -8.87
CA SER A 86 -8.46 -10.15 -8.23
C SER A 86 -7.23 -10.06 -9.14
N LYS A 87 -7.46 -9.97 -10.45
CA LYS A 87 -6.41 -9.77 -11.46
C LYS A 87 -5.87 -8.34 -11.47
N HIS A 88 -6.59 -7.36 -10.92
CA HIS A 88 -6.08 -6.00 -10.75
C HIS A 88 -5.00 -5.98 -9.68
N SER A 89 -3.95 -5.18 -9.89
CA SER A 89 -2.74 -5.17 -9.05
C SER A 89 -2.82 -4.17 -7.89
N ALA A 90 -4.02 -3.78 -7.44
CA ALA A 90 -4.24 -2.78 -6.39
C ALA A 90 -3.50 -3.14 -5.09
N GLY A 91 -2.73 -2.19 -4.55
CA GLY A 91 -1.97 -2.36 -3.31
C GLY A 91 -0.63 -3.08 -3.47
N LEU A 92 -0.35 -3.71 -4.62
CA LEU A 92 0.96 -4.27 -4.87
C LEU A 92 1.99 -3.17 -5.10
N CYS A 93 3.20 -3.37 -4.60
CA CYS A 93 4.31 -2.44 -4.80
C CYS A 93 5.66 -3.15 -4.82
N VAL A 94 6.68 -2.46 -5.34
CA VAL A 94 8.07 -2.92 -5.41
C VAL A 94 8.95 -1.95 -4.64
N ARG A 95 9.71 -2.46 -3.68
CA ARG A 95 10.68 -1.68 -2.90
C ARG A 95 12.08 -2.02 -3.38
N PHE A 96 12.87 -1.00 -3.69
CA PHE A 96 14.25 -1.18 -4.14
C PHE A 96 15.14 -0.01 -3.71
N LEU A 97 16.44 -0.24 -3.71
CA LEU A 97 17.45 0.79 -3.48
C LEU A 97 18.34 0.89 -4.72
N THR A 98 18.66 2.12 -5.13
CA THR A 98 19.58 2.38 -6.22
C THR A 98 20.23 3.76 -6.05
N GLU A 99 21.46 3.92 -6.60
CA GLU A 99 22.12 5.23 -6.77
C GLU A 99 21.93 5.80 -8.18
N ALA A 100 21.06 5.19 -8.99
CA ALA A 100 20.83 5.60 -10.36
C ALA A 100 20.43 7.09 -10.47
N ALA A 101 20.98 7.79 -11.46
CA ALA A 101 20.63 9.18 -11.76
C ALA A 101 19.25 9.34 -12.42
N GLU A 102 18.70 8.23 -12.92
CA GLU A 102 17.35 8.17 -13.48
C GLU A 102 16.72 6.79 -13.27
N ILE A 103 15.39 6.77 -13.22
CA ILE A 103 14.58 5.56 -13.02
C ILE A 103 13.52 5.50 -14.12
N TRP A 104 13.42 4.34 -14.74
CA TRP A 104 12.43 4.00 -15.77
C TRP A 104 11.54 2.88 -15.29
N ALA A 105 10.34 2.79 -15.83
CA ALA A 105 9.46 1.63 -15.69
C ALA A 105 8.90 1.21 -17.04
N GLU A 106 8.70 -0.10 -17.21
CA GLU A 106 7.93 -0.72 -18.27
C GLU A 106 6.86 -1.59 -17.63
N TRP A 107 5.58 -1.34 -17.93
CA TRP A 107 4.45 -2.06 -17.32
C TRP A 107 3.29 -2.20 -18.29
N ASP A 108 2.43 -3.18 -18.03
CA ASP A 108 1.17 -3.31 -18.74
C ASP A 108 0.15 -2.34 -18.13
N GLY A 109 -0.56 -1.62 -18.97
CA GLY A 109 -1.59 -0.71 -18.52
C GLY A 109 -2.06 0.22 -19.62
N GLY A 110 -3.35 0.43 -19.68
CA GLY A 110 -3.98 1.32 -20.64
C GLY A 110 -5.38 1.72 -20.18
N GLY A 111 -5.81 2.88 -20.65
CA GLY A 111 -7.14 3.39 -20.37
C GLY A 111 -7.32 4.04 -19.00
N GLY A 112 -8.51 4.60 -18.81
CA GLY A 112 -9.01 5.26 -17.62
C GLY A 112 -10.52 5.08 -17.54
N PHE A 113 -11.15 5.61 -16.50
CA PHE A 113 -12.59 5.64 -16.36
C PHE A 113 -13.10 7.10 -16.44
N PRO A 114 -14.38 7.34 -16.79
CA PRO A 114 -14.92 8.70 -16.83
C PRO A 114 -14.79 9.48 -15.51
N HIS A 115 -14.77 8.77 -14.39
CA HIS A 115 -14.70 9.31 -13.02
C HIS A 115 -13.34 9.06 -12.33
N MET A 116 -12.37 8.43 -13.01
CA MET A 116 -11.06 8.13 -12.45
C MET A 116 -9.96 8.33 -13.52
N PRO A 117 -8.89 9.09 -13.24
CA PRO A 117 -7.85 9.35 -14.22
C PRO A 117 -7.07 8.08 -14.57
N ALA A 118 -6.58 8.02 -15.80
CA ALA A 118 -5.76 6.91 -16.29
C ALA A 118 -4.52 6.64 -15.41
N THR A 119 -3.96 7.66 -14.78
CA THR A 119 -2.84 7.54 -13.83
C THR A 119 -3.19 6.73 -12.60
N GLY A 120 -4.42 6.75 -12.13
CA GLY A 120 -4.91 5.92 -11.02
C GLY A 120 -5.32 4.53 -11.51
N VAL A 121 -6.06 4.45 -12.63
CA VAL A 121 -6.56 3.18 -13.19
C VAL A 121 -5.41 2.28 -13.60
N SER A 122 -4.47 2.79 -14.41
CA SER A 122 -3.47 2.01 -15.16
C SER A 122 -2.04 2.53 -15.01
N GLY A 123 -1.81 3.60 -14.24
CA GLY A 123 -0.47 4.16 -14.01
C GLY A 123 0.30 3.45 -12.89
N VAL A 124 1.58 3.75 -12.80
CA VAL A 124 2.44 3.37 -11.67
C VAL A 124 2.85 4.62 -10.90
N ASP A 125 3.13 4.49 -9.59
CA ASP A 125 3.36 5.65 -8.72
C ASP A 125 4.65 5.47 -7.91
N LEU A 126 5.64 6.33 -8.16
CA LEU A 126 6.98 6.24 -7.57
C LEU A 126 7.14 7.19 -6.39
N TYR A 127 7.53 6.63 -5.27
CA TYR A 127 7.93 7.34 -4.05
C TYR A 127 9.42 7.20 -3.80
N VAL A 128 10.00 8.18 -3.14
CA VAL A 128 11.39 8.21 -2.69
C VAL A 128 11.45 8.36 -1.18
N ARG A 129 12.42 7.72 -0.54
CA ARG A 129 12.65 7.87 0.89
C ARG A 129 13.63 9.03 1.17
N GLU A 130 13.13 10.09 1.76
CA GLU A 130 13.92 11.27 2.14
C GLU A 130 13.78 11.54 3.63
N ASN A 131 14.90 11.68 4.33
CA ASN A 131 14.91 11.92 5.78
C ASN A 131 14.00 10.97 6.58
N GLY A 132 14.02 9.68 6.22
CA GLY A 132 13.23 8.65 6.85
C GLY A 132 11.73 8.67 6.50
N LYS A 133 11.28 9.51 5.58
CA LYS A 133 9.86 9.64 5.18
C LYS A 133 9.68 9.37 3.69
N TRP A 134 8.58 8.72 3.33
CA TRP A 134 8.18 8.54 1.94
C TRP A 134 7.62 9.85 1.37
N ARG A 135 8.18 10.29 0.25
CA ARG A 135 7.70 11.43 -0.53
C ARG A 135 7.34 10.99 -1.93
N TYR A 136 6.28 11.56 -2.47
CA TYR A 136 5.96 11.41 -3.88
C TYR A 136 7.09 11.94 -4.75
N LEU A 137 7.46 11.17 -5.76
CA LEU A 137 8.48 11.57 -6.73
C LEU A 137 7.90 11.72 -8.13
N ALA A 138 7.20 10.70 -8.63
CA ALA A 138 6.70 10.71 -10.01
C ALA A 138 5.53 9.74 -10.20
N VAL A 139 4.73 9.98 -11.25
CA VAL A 139 3.70 9.06 -11.72
C VAL A 139 3.98 8.65 -13.15
N GLY A 140 3.93 7.35 -13.42
CA GLY A 140 3.96 6.80 -14.76
C GLY A 140 2.59 6.94 -15.42
N ARG A 141 2.52 7.68 -16.53
CA ARG A 141 1.30 7.90 -17.29
C ARG A 141 1.13 6.80 -18.32
N PRO A 142 0.08 5.98 -18.25
CA PRO A 142 -0.15 4.93 -19.25
C PRO A 142 -0.46 5.57 -20.59
N LYS A 143 0.09 5.01 -21.67
CA LYS A 143 -0.11 5.49 -23.04
C LYS A 143 -0.74 4.41 -23.92
N GLU A 144 -0.31 3.18 -23.74
CA GLU A 144 -0.62 2.02 -24.58
C GLU A 144 -0.84 0.81 -23.66
N GLU A 145 -1.20 -0.34 -24.21
CA GLU A 145 -1.30 -1.61 -23.46
C GLU A 145 -0.01 -1.94 -22.72
N ARG A 146 1.14 -1.56 -23.29
CA ARG A 146 2.44 -1.64 -22.65
C ARG A 146 3.13 -0.29 -22.71
N THR A 147 3.36 0.30 -21.56
CA THR A 147 3.99 1.61 -21.43
C THR A 147 5.44 1.47 -20.95
N LYS A 148 6.36 2.14 -21.65
CA LYS A 148 7.76 2.33 -21.27
C LYS A 148 8.00 3.81 -21.06
N SER A 149 8.40 4.22 -19.85
CA SER A 149 8.54 5.64 -19.50
C SER A 149 9.64 5.89 -18.49
N ARG A 150 10.36 7.01 -18.66
CA ARG A 150 11.22 7.54 -17.61
C ARG A 150 10.34 8.17 -16.53
N LEU A 151 10.43 7.66 -15.30
CA LEU A 151 9.69 8.19 -14.15
C LEU A 151 10.43 9.36 -13.52
N ALA A 152 11.74 9.26 -13.33
CA ALA A 152 12.54 10.29 -12.71
C ALA A 152 13.90 10.43 -13.40
N GLY A 153 14.50 11.59 -13.34
CA GLY A 153 15.83 11.89 -13.84
C GLY A 153 16.46 13.05 -13.10
N GLY A 154 17.78 13.22 -13.21
CA GLY A 154 18.53 14.22 -12.46
C GLY A 154 18.61 13.92 -10.95
N LEU A 155 18.53 12.63 -10.58
CA LEU A 155 18.65 12.19 -9.20
C LEU A 155 20.09 12.35 -8.70
N ALA A 156 20.25 12.46 -7.38
CA ALA A 156 21.53 12.82 -6.75
C ALA A 156 22.66 11.79 -6.87
N GLY A 157 22.43 10.63 -7.50
CA GLY A 157 23.46 9.60 -7.68
C GLY A 157 23.95 9.00 -6.35
N LYS A 158 23.12 8.94 -5.33
CA LYS A 158 23.42 8.33 -4.03
C LYS A 158 22.44 7.20 -3.73
N PRO A 159 22.87 6.15 -2.99
CA PRO A 159 21.99 5.06 -2.59
C PRO A 159 20.73 5.61 -1.90
N THR A 160 19.59 5.37 -2.53
CA THR A 160 18.29 5.90 -2.09
C THR A 160 17.23 4.81 -2.28
N GLU A 161 16.33 4.70 -1.32
CA GLU A 161 15.24 3.73 -1.33
C GLU A 161 14.04 4.30 -2.06
N TYR A 162 13.43 3.49 -2.91
CA TYR A 162 12.26 3.82 -3.72
C TYR A 162 11.15 2.80 -3.50
N LEU A 163 9.89 3.24 -3.69
CA LEU A 163 8.70 2.40 -3.61
C LEU A 163 7.82 2.69 -4.82
N LEU A 164 7.62 1.68 -5.66
CA LEU A 164 6.83 1.77 -6.90
C LEU A 164 5.53 1.00 -6.72
N TYR A 165 4.39 1.72 -6.66
CA TYR A 165 3.05 1.12 -6.62
C TYR A 165 2.56 0.76 -8.02
N LEU A 166 1.83 -0.35 -8.11
CA LEU A 166 1.22 -0.88 -9.31
C LEU A 166 -0.21 -0.32 -9.51
N PRO A 167 -0.76 -0.42 -10.74
CA PRO A 167 -2.11 0.06 -11.09
C PRO A 167 -3.21 -0.43 -10.16
N LEU A 168 -4.24 0.41 -9.94
CA LEU A 168 -5.37 0.09 -9.05
C LEU A 168 -6.47 -0.73 -9.74
N TYR A 169 -6.72 -0.48 -11.03
CA TYR A 169 -7.84 -1.07 -11.78
C TYR A 169 -7.39 -1.75 -13.07
N ASN A 170 -6.12 -2.08 -13.17
CA ASN A 170 -5.58 -2.79 -14.32
C ASN A 170 -4.79 -4.01 -13.89
N ARG A 171 -4.82 -5.04 -14.73
CA ARG A 171 -3.99 -6.22 -14.59
C ARG A 171 -2.57 -5.89 -15.07
N VAL A 172 -1.59 -6.24 -14.27
CA VAL A 172 -0.18 -6.24 -14.66
C VAL A 172 0.27 -7.68 -14.84
N THR A 173 0.82 -8.01 -16.01
CA THR A 173 1.42 -9.32 -16.30
C THR A 173 2.94 -9.24 -16.33
N GLY A 174 3.47 -8.04 -16.54
CA GLY A 174 4.90 -7.75 -16.52
C GLY A 174 5.21 -6.34 -16.05
N LEU A 175 6.17 -6.24 -15.13
CA LEU A 175 6.74 -4.98 -14.66
C LEU A 175 8.25 -5.08 -14.70
N LYS A 176 8.91 -4.08 -15.31
CA LYS A 176 10.36 -3.94 -15.28
C LYS A 176 10.76 -2.58 -14.73
N ILE A 177 11.87 -2.56 -14.00
CA ILE A 177 12.55 -1.35 -13.54
C ILE A 177 13.79 -1.17 -14.39
N GLY A 178 13.93 0.00 -15.01
CA GLY A 178 15.07 0.38 -15.83
C GLY A 178 15.94 1.40 -15.12
N ILE A 179 17.25 1.17 -15.11
CA ILE A 179 18.26 2.09 -14.60
C ILE A 179 19.43 2.18 -15.60
N PRO A 180 20.24 3.24 -15.59
CA PRO A 180 21.48 3.27 -16.38
C PRO A 180 22.32 2.03 -16.15
N SER A 181 22.89 1.46 -17.21
CA SER A 181 23.57 0.15 -17.17
C SER A 181 24.76 0.06 -16.20
N LYS A 182 25.33 1.21 -15.82
CA LYS A 182 26.43 1.30 -14.84
C LYS A 182 25.96 1.44 -13.40
N ALA A 183 24.67 1.71 -13.17
CA ALA A 183 24.10 1.85 -11.85
C ALA A 183 23.76 0.47 -11.25
N GLU A 184 23.70 0.43 -9.93
CA GLU A 184 23.37 -0.77 -9.18
C GLU A 184 21.94 -0.70 -8.65
N ILE A 185 21.28 -1.86 -8.52
CA ILE A 185 19.98 -2.00 -7.88
C ILE A 185 20.05 -3.10 -6.82
N PHE A 186 19.39 -2.85 -5.70
CA PHE A 186 19.39 -3.76 -4.57
C PHE A 186 17.97 -4.09 -4.17
N LYS A 187 17.73 -5.34 -3.78
CA LYS A 187 16.55 -5.73 -3.02
C LYS A 187 16.61 -5.05 -1.65
N VAL A 188 15.46 -4.67 -1.15
CA VAL A 188 15.29 -4.17 0.20
C VAL A 188 14.29 -5.09 0.90
N PRO A 189 14.58 -5.58 2.10
CA PRO A 189 13.63 -6.42 2.83
C PRO A 189 12.34 -5.62 3.09
N PRO A 190 11.18 -6.30 3.09
CA PRO A 190 9.92 -5.66 3.42
C PRO A 190 9.95 -5.13 4.86
N PRO A 191 9.08 -4.14 5.18
CA PRO A 191 8.95 -3.65 6.55
C PRO A 191 8.67 -4.79 7.52
N PRO A 192 9.22 -4.76 8.74
CA PRO A 192 9.05 -5.83 9.72
C PRO A 192 7.62 -5.91 10.26
N GLY A 193 7.27 -7.10 10.75
CA GLY A 193 6.00 -7.38 11.42
C GLY A 193 4.90 -7.85 10.47
N LYS A 194 3.82 -8.35 11.07
CA LYS A 194 2.66 -8.89 10.34
C LYS A 194 1.96 -7.79 9.54
N PRO A 195 1.45 -8.08 8.34
CA PRO A 195 0.79 -7.08 7.50
C PRO A 195 -0.55 -6.61 8.09
N ILE A 196 -1.08 -5.51 7.55
CA ILE A 196 -2.48 -5.11 7.70
C ILE A 196 -3.24 -5.64 6.49
N VAL A 197 -4.32 -6.39 6.70
CA VAL A 197 -5.20 -6.86 5.62
C VAL A 197 -6.44 -5.98 5.57
N PHE A 198 -6.65 -5.30 4.46
CA PHE A 198 -7.88 -4.58 4.16
C PHE A 198 -8.74 -5.41 3.22
N TYR A 199 -9.94 -5.73 3.65
CA TYR A 199 -10.99 -6.33 2.81
C TYR A 199 -12.16 -5.36 2.69
N GLY A 200 -12.60 -5.09 1.46
CA GLY A 200 -13.66 -4.12 1.24
C GLY A 200 -14.03 -3.89 -0.21
N THR A 201 -14.44 -2.67 -0.50
CA THR A 201 -15.14 -2.25 -1.70
C THR A 201 -14.22 -1.57 -2.73
N SER A 202 -14.81 -0.82 -3.68
CA SER A 202 -14.08 0.09 -4.57
C SER A 202 -13.25 1.13 -3.81
N ILE A 203 -13.72 1.58 -2.65
CA ILE A 203 -13.01 2.55 -1.81
C ILE A 203 -11.72 1.92 -1.28
N THR A 204 -11.78 0.69 -0.77
CA THR A 204 -10.61 -0.07 -0.35
C THR A 204 -9.66 -0.35 -1.51
N GLN A 205 -10.19 -0.72 -2.69
CA GLN A 205 -9.38 -0.93 -3.90
C GLN A 205 -8.64 0.34 -4.33
N GLY A 206 -9.23 1.51 -4.11
CA GLY A 206 -8.67 2.82 -4.44
C GLY A 206 -9.42 3.56 -5.54
N GLY A 207 -10.72 3.31 -5.67
CA GLY A 207 -11.59 3.96 -6.65
C GLY A 207 -11.54 5.48 -6.54
N CYS A 208 -11.31 6.16 -7.67
CA CYS A 208 -11.15 7.60 -7.85
C CYS A 208 -9.86 8.22 -7.29
N ALA A 209 -8.93 7.44 -6.74
CA ALA A 209 -7.58 7.94 -6.45
C ALA A 209 -6.89 8.41 -7.73
N SER A 210 -6.19 9.55 -7.67
CA SER A 210 -5.50 10.12 -8.85
C SER A 210 -4.33 9.26 -9.31
N ARG A 211 -3.74 8.44 -8.43
CA ARG A 211 -2.57 7.59 -8.66
C ARG A 211 -2.47 6.48 -7.60
N PRO A 212 -1.77 5.37 -7.85
CA PRO A 212 -1.79 4.17 -7.01
C PRO A 212 -1.36 4.33 -5.55
N GLY A 213 -0.54 5.30 -5.22
CA GLY A 213 -0.13 5.56 -3.84
C GLY A 213 -1.10 6.43 -3.03
N MET A 214 -2.23 6.88 -3.60
CA MET A 214 -3.18 7.77 -2.92
C MET A 214 -4.34 7.09 -2.18
N PRO A 215 -4.75 5.85 -2.45
CA PRO A 215 -5.70 5.18 -1.56
C PRO A 215 -5.23 5.21 -0.09
N HIS A 216 -6.18 5.33 0.84
CA HIS A 216 -5.89 5.34 2.27
C HIS A 216 -5.07 4.14 2.73
N THR A 217 -5.29 2.97 2.12
CA THR A 217 -4.53 1.75 2.36
C THR A 217 -3.02 1.92 2.09
N ALA A 218 -2.67 2.51 0.95
CA ALA A 218 -1.29 2.78 0.58
C ALA A 218 -0.66 3.89 1.46
N ILE A 219 -1.43 4.93 1.80
CA ILE A 219 -0.98 6.01 2.70
C ILE A 219 -0.66 5.45 4.09
N ILE A 220 -1.57 4.64 4.65
CA ILE A 220 -1.41 3.99 5.97
C ILE A 220 -0.17 3.09 5.98
N GLY A 221 0.03 2.28 4.94
CA GLY A 221 1.21 1.42 4.82
C GLY A 221 2.51 2.21 4.90
N ARG A 222 2.60 3.34 4.19
CA ARG A 222 3.77 4.24 4.24
C ARG A 222 3.94 4.94 5.60
N TRP A 223 2.86 5.37 6.25
CA TRP A 223 2.95 6.06 7.54
C TRP A 223 3.31 5.14 8.69
N LEU A 224 2.85 3.89 8.63
CA LEU A 224 3.11 2.88 9.65
C LEU A 224 4.38 2.05 9.37
N GLU A 225 5.05 2.28 8.23
CA GLU A 225 6.17 1.44 7.76
C GLU A 225 5.79 -0.05 7.86
N ARG A 226 4.65 -0.43 7.27
CA ARG A 226 4.10 -1.78 7.37
C ARG A 226 3.50 -2.23 6.05
N GLN A 227 3.66 -3.52 5.74
CA GLN A 227 2.99 -4.10 4.58
C GLN A 227 1.48 -4.01 4.72
N VAL A 228 0.81 -3.69 3.61
CA VAL A 228 -0.64 -3.72 3.48
C VAL A 228 -1.02 -4.67 2.37
N ILE A 229 -1.92 -5.61 2.68
CA ILE A 229 -2.55 -6.48 1.69
C ILE A 229 -3.92 -5.86 1.38
N ASN A 230 -4.06 -5.37 0.14
CA ASN A 230 -5.29 -4.74 -0.32
C ASN A 230 -6.19 -5.76 -1.03
N LEU A 231 -7.27 -6.16 -0.38
CA LEU A 231 -8.32 -7.02 -0.91
C LEU A 231 -9.64 -6.24 -1.09
N GLY A 232 -9.52 -5.04 -1.65
CA GLY A 232 -10.66 -4.27 -2.13
C GLY A 232 -11.15 -4.81 -3.48
N PHE A 233 -12.47 -5.02 -3.59
CA PHE A 233 -13.13 -5.51 -4.79
C PHE A 233 -14.30 -4.61 -5.15
N SER A 234 -14.12 -3.79 -6.19
CA SER A 234 -15.08 -2.76 -6.62
C SER A 234 -16.48 -3.33 -6.86
N GLY A 235 -17.49 -2.86 -6.10
CA GLY A 235 -18.87 -3.37 -6.13
C GLY A 235 -19.03 -4.78 -5.52
N ASN A 236 -17.96 -5.42 -5.05
CA ASN A 236 -17.91 -6.85 -4.77
C ASN A 236 -17.28 -7.25 -3.42
N GLY A 237 -17.02 -6.30 -2.53
CA GLY A 237 -16.69 -6.58 -1.14
C GLY A 237 -17.96 -6.89 -0.35
N ARG A 238 -18.49 -8.12 -0.48
CA ARG A 238 -19.83 -8.48 -0.03
C ARG A 238 -19.90 -9.44 1.14
N MET A 239 -18.77 -9.69 1.80
CA MET A 239 -18.69 -10.54 3.00
C MET A 239 -19.15 -11.98 2.77
N GLU A 240 -18.86 -12.55 1.60
CA GLU A 240 -19.17 -13.94 1.29
C GLU A 240 -18.33 -14.90 2.15
N PRO A 241 -18.90 -16.07 2.54
CA PRO A 241 -18.19 -17.07 3.34
C PRO A 241 -16.88 -17.56 2.71
N GLU A 242 -16.82 -17.66 1.39
CA GLU A 242 -15.64 -18.07 0.63
C GLU A 242 -14.48 -17.08 0.82
N MET A 243 -14.81 -15.77 0.80
CA MET A 243 -13.83 -14.72 1.08
C MET A 243 -13.38 -14.72 2.54
N ALA A 244 -14.29 -14.98 3.48
CA ALA A 244 -13.91 -15.15 4.89
C ALA A 244 -12.95 -16.34 5.09
N GLY A 245 -13.20 -17.45 4.40
CA GLY A 245 -12.32 -18.63 4.39
C GLY A 245 -10.92 -18.30 3.87
N LEU A 246 -10.82 -17.60 2.75
CA LEU A 246 -9.53 -17.15 2.19
C LEU A 246 -8.81 -16.17 3.14
N LEU A 247 -9.52 -15.20 3.72
CA LEU A 247 -8.93 -14.28 4.70
C LEU A 247 -8.38 -15.02 5.92
N ALA A 248 -9.07 -16.06 6.41
CA ALA A 248 -8.67 -16.85 7.56
C ALA A 248 -7.32 -17.58 7.36
N GLU A 249 -6.86 -17.76 6.13
CA GLU A 249 -5.54 -18.33 5.83
C GLU A 249 -4.39 -17.35 6.11
N LEU A 250 -4.67 -16.05 5.99
CA LEU A 250 -3.68 -14.99 6.22
C LEU A 250 -3.37 -14.82 7.71
N ASP A 251 -2.17 -14.34 8.02
CA ASP A 251 -1.74 -14.07 9.40
C ASP A 251 -1.40 -12.57 9.59
N PRO A 252 -2.38 -11.67 9.57
CA PRO A 252 -2.14 -10.25 9.74
C PRO A 252 -2.04 -9.83 11.22
N ALA A 253 -1.51 -8.63 11.44
CA ALA A 253 -1.63 -7.95 12.71
C ALA A 253 -3.07 -7.49 12.99
N VAL A 254 -3.80 -7.10 11.93
CA VAL A 254 -5.20 -6.69 11.99
C VAL A 254 -5.88 -6.90 10.64
N TYR A 255 -7.13 -7.39 10.66
CA TYR A 255 -8.05 -7.28 9.54
C TYR A 255 -8.84 -5.99 9.65
N VAL A 256 -8.96 -5.25 8.56
CA VAL A 256 -9.84 -4.08 8.42
C VAL A 256 -10.93 -4.44 7.43
N ILE A 257 -12.19 -4.46 7.88
CA ILE A 257 -13.36 -4.90 7.10
C ILE A 257 -14.25 -3.69 6.81
N ASP A 258 -14.27 -3.27 5.54
CA ASP A 258 -14.95 -2.07 5.06
C ASP A 258 -15.88 -2.43 3.89
N CYS A 259 -17.05 -3.01 4.19
CA CYS A 259 -17.94 -3.60 3.20
C CYS A 259 -19.32 -2.94 3.07
N ILE A 260 -19.73 -2.05 3.99
CA ILE A 260 -21.07 -1.42 3.96
C ILE A 260 -21.44 -0.89 2.58
N PRO A 261 -20.56 -0.16 1.85
CA PRO A 261 -20.91 0.38 0.54
C PRO A 261 -21.38 -0.63 -0.52
N ASN A 262 -21.14 -1.93 -0.32
CA ASN A 262 -21.55 -2.99 -1.25
C ASN A 262 -22.61 -3.94 -0.71
N VAL A 263 -22.96 -3.88 0.57
CA VAL A 263 -23.94 -4.76 1.21
C VAL A 263 -25.10 -4.01 1.85
N ASP A 264 -24.94 -2.71 2.05
CA ASP A 264 -25.94 -1.82 2.67
C ASP A 264 -26.48 -2.43 3.99
N GLU A 265 -27.80 -2.52 4.19
CA GLU A 265 -28.42 -3.02 5.41
C GLU A 265 -28.15 -4.50 5.70
N LYS A 266 -27.77 -5.31 4.69
CA LYS A 266 -27.40 -6.71 4.89
C LYS A 266 -26.17 -6.88 5.79
N ILE A 267 -25.41 -5.80 6.04
CA ILE A 267 -24.27 -5.79 6.95
C ILE A 267 -24.62 -6.35 8.33
N GLY A 268 -25.85 -6.10 8.80
CA GLY A 268 -26.32 -6.56 10.10
C GLY A 268 -26.47 -8.08 10.22
N GLU A 269 -26.68 -8.78 9.10
CA GLU A 269 -26.82 -10.24 9.02
C GLU A 269 -25.50 -10.92 8.64
N LEU A 270 -24.68 -10.26 7.81
CA LEU A 270 -23.46 -10.84 7.25
C LEU A 270 -22.26 -10.77 8.21
N THR A 271 -22.20 -9.76 9.08
CA THR A 271 -21.02 -9.49 9.89
C THR A 271 -20.64 -10.65 10.83
N GLU A 272 -21.61 -11.17 11.59
CA GLU A 272 -21.31 -12.22 12.58
C GLU A 272 -20.88 -13.56 11.94
N PRO A 273 -21.57 -14.10 10.92
CA PRO A 273 -21.12 -15.29 10.22
C PRO A 273 -19.72 -15.11 9.61
N PHE A 274 -19.46 -13.97 8.99
CA PHE A 274 -18.17 -13.65 8.39
C PHE A 274 -17.03 -13.64 9.42
N VAL A 275 -17.24 -12.95 10.54
CA VAL A 275 -16.26 -12.90 11.64
C VAL A 275 -16.04 -14.30 12.25
N LYS A 276 -17.10 -15.10 12.44
CA LYS A 276 -16.99 -16.45 12.97
C LYS A 276 -16.10 -17.36 12.10
N ILE A 277 -16.21 -17.28 10.78
CA ILE A 277 -15.34 -18.06 9.88
C ILE A 277 -13.88 -17.66 10.08
N ILE A 278 -13.57 -16.38 10.16
CA ILE A 278 -12.21 -15.92 10.43
C ILE A 278 -11.73 -16.40 11.81
N ARG A 279 -12.57 -16.33 12.84
CA ARG A 279 -12.25 -16.76 14.21
C ARG A 279 -11.91 -18.23 14.35
N ASN A 280 -12.48 -19.10 13.51
CA ASN A 280 -12.17 -20.54 13.53
C ASN A 280 -10.67 -20.82 13.32
N SER A 281 -9.97 -20.00 12.53
CA SER A 281 -8.54 -20.15 12.25
C SER A 281 -7.68 -19.06 12.92
N ARG A 282 -8.29 -17.93 13.25
CA ARG A 282 -7.61 -16.73 13.78
C ARG A 282 -8.33 -16.20 15.03
N PRO A 283 -8.36 -16.98 16.13
CA PRO A 283 -9.14 -16.61 17.32
C PRO A 283 -8.70 -15.31 17.96
N GLU A 284 -7.39 -14.99 17.94
CA GLU A 284 -6.81 -13.84 18.63
C GLU A 284 -6.52 -12.65 17.71
N THR A 285 -6.63 -12.81 16.39
CA THR A 285 -6.30 -11.73 15.47
C THR A 285 -7.31 -10.59 15.56
N ARG A 286 -6.83 -9.36 15.68
CA ARG A 286 -7.68 -8.17 15.78
C ARG A 286 -8.46 -7.93 14.49
N ILE A 287 -9.76 -7.63 14.60
CA ILE A 287 -10.66 -7.30 13.49
C ILE A 287 -11.23 -5.92 13.74
N LEU A 288 -10.97 -4.98 12.82
CA LEU A 288 -11.53 -3.63 12.82
C LEU A 288 -12.66 -3.54 11.80
N LEU A 289 -13.90 -3.49 12.27
CA LEU A 289 -15.08 -3.24 11.45
C LEU A 289 -15.17 -1.73 11.19
N VAL A 290 -15.49 -1.33 9.97
CA VAL A 290 -15.53 0.08 9.55
C VAL A 290 -16.93 0.48 9.14
N GLU A 291 -17.43 1.59 9.70
CA GLU A 291 -18.68 2.21 9.28
C GLU A 291 -18.54 2.96 7.96
N ASP A 292 -19.63 3.06 7.22
CA ASP A 292 -19.67 3.92 6.03
C ASP A 292 -19.60 5.39 6.43
N THR A 293 -18.90 6.16 5.59
CA THR A 293 -18.65 7.59 5.80
C THR A 293 -19.82 8.48 5.33
N ARG A 294 -20.79 7.91 4.60
CA ARG A 294 -21.90 8.69 4.03
C ARG A 294 -22.98 8.98 5.07
N PRO A 295 -23.48 10.22 5.14
CA PRO A 295 -24.57 10.56 6.06
C PRO A 295 -25.85 9.73 5.85
N GLY A 296 -26.14 9.31 4.60
CA GLY A 296 -27.31 8.52 4.25
C GLY A 296 -27.31 7.08 4.77
N ASP A 297 -26.14 6.55 5.20
CA ASP A 297 -26.01 5.16 5.64
C ASP A 297 -26.16 4.97 7.15
N ALA A 298 -26.78 5.91 7.84
CA ALA A 298 -27.00 5.84 9.28
C ALA A 298 -27.66 4.52 9.74
N LYS A 299 -28.58 3.95 8.93
CA LYS A 299 -29.24 2.67 9.23
C LYS A 299 -28.27 1.50 9.11
N ALA A 300 -27.49 1.42 8.04
CA ALA A 300 -26.49 0.37 7.86
C ALA A 300 -25.40 0.45 8.94
N ASN A 301 -24.91 1.66 9.27
CA ASN A 301 -24.01 1.89 10.39
C ASN A 301 -24.62 1.42 11.73
N GLY A 302 -25.91 1.69 11.96
CA GLY A 302 -26.62 1.21 13.14
C GLY A 302 -26.68 -0.31 13.23
N LEU A 303 -26.90 -1.00 12.11
CA LEU A 303 -26.91 -2.46 12.01
C LEU A 303 -25.51 -3.06 12.23
N LEU A 304 -24.46 -2.43 11.69
CA LEU A 304 -23.08 -2.85 11.98
C LEU A 304 -22.75 -2.71 13.47
N ARG A 305 -23.14 -1.59 14.10
CA ARG A 305 -22.97 -1.39 15.56
C ARG A 305 -23.69 -2.47 16.37
N ALA A 306 -24.89 -2.86 15.94
CA ALA A 306 -25.63 -3.93 16.60
C ALA A 306 -24.92 -5.29 16.47
N ALA A 307 -24.43 -5.65 15.28
CA ALA A 307 -23.65 -6.86 15.06
C ALA A 307 -22.34 -6.86 15.88
N TYR A 308 -21.62 -5.76 15.89
CA TYR A 308 -20.45 -5.54 16.73
C TYR A 308 -20.74 -5.80 18.22
N ARG A 309 -21.83 -5.21 18.74
CA ARG A 309 -22.23 -5.41 20.15
C ARG A 309 -22.55 -6.87 20.45
N ARG A 310 -23.20 -7.61 19.54
CA ARG A 310 -23.50 -9.04 19.72
C ARG A 310 -22.21 -9.86 19.76
N LEU A 311 -21.22 -9.57 18.90
CA LEU A 311 -19.90 -10.21 18.95
C LEU A 311 -19.20 -9.98 20.30
N VAL A 312 -19.19 -8.74 20.79
CA VAL A 312 -18.60 -8.41 22.09
C VAL A 312 -19.31 -9.10 23.24
N LEU A 313 -20.66 -9.12 23.23
CA LEU A 313 -21.47 -9.82 24.22
C LEU A 313 -21.28 -11.34 24.19
N ALA A 314 -20.96 -11.90 23.01
CA ALA A 314 -20.59 -13.31 22.83
C ALA A 314 -19.15 -13.62 23.29
N GLY A 315 -18.41 -12.63 23.78
CA GLY A 315 -17.06 -12.79 24.36
C GLY A 315 -15.91 -12.50 23.39
N ASP A 316 -16.15 -12.03 22.16
CA ASP A 316 -15.07 -11.62 21.24
C ASP A 316 -14.43 -10.30 21.72
N ARG A 317 -13.22 -10.40 22.28
CA ARG A 317 -12.46 -9.26 22.80
C ARG A 317 -11.56 -8.61 21.76
N ASN A 318 -11.42 -9.23 20.59
CA ASN A 318 -10.52 -8.83 19.53
C ASN A 318 -11.28 -8.27 18.30
N VAL A 319 -12.55 -7.91 18.46
CA VAL A 319 -13.32 -7.15 17.48
C VAL A 319 -13.43 -5.68 17.93
N PHE A 320 -13.26 -4.77 16.99
CA PHE A 320 -13.25 -3.31 17.20
C PHE A 320 -14.11 -2.64 16.14
N LEU A 321 -14.53 -1.40 16.40
CA LEU A 321 -15.36 -0.63 15.49
C LEU A 321 -14.75 0.77 15.26
N LEU A 322 -14.55 1.13 14.01
CA LEU A 322 -14.21 2.49 13.59
C LEU A 322 -15.47 3.18 13.09
N LYS A 323 -15.80 4.33 13.69
CA LYS A 323 -16.93 5.15 13.26
C LYS A 323 -16.65 5.81 11.92
N GLY A 324 -17.66 5.86 11.04
CA GLY A 324 -17.58 6.53 9.74
C GLY A 324 -17.68 8.04 9.84
N GLU A 325 -18.35 8.54 10.90
CA GLU A 325 -18.51 9.97 11.14
C GLU A 325 -17.19 10.72 11.21
N GLY A 326 -17.05 11.77 10.40
CA GLY A 326 -15.85 12.62 10.36
C GLY A 326 -14.65 12.03 9.61
N LEU A 327 -14.68 10.76 9.14
CA LEU A 327 -13.54 10.15 8.44
C LEU A 327 -13.16 10.87 7.14
N ILE A 328 -14.14 11.48 6.45
CA ILE A 328 -13.90 12.23 5.20
C ILE A 328 -14.05 13.74 5.35
N GLY A 329 -14.38 14.24 6.58
CA GLY A 329 -14.72 15.63 6.83
C GLY A 329 -16.20 15.92 6.54
N ASP A 330 -16.60 17.18 6.69
CA ASP A 330 -17.98 17.66 6.63
C ASP A 330 -18.23 18.79 5.61
N ASP A 331 -17.18 19.16 4.86
CA ASP A 331 -17.20 20.24 3.86
C ASP A 331 -17.76 19.81 2.48
N GLY A 332 -18.04 18.53 2.26
CA GLY A 332 -18.51 17.99 0.98
C GLY A 332 -17.43 17.74 -0.09
N GLU A 333 -16.18 18.14 0.14
CA GLU A 333 -15.10 18.13 -0.88
C GLU A 333 -14.37 16.78 -0.98
N ALA A 334 -14.71 15.80 -0.16
CA ALA A 334 -13.93 14.58 -0.01
C ALA A 334 -14.26 13.49 -1.04
N THR A 335 -15.28 13.65 -1.87
CA THR A 335 -15.74 12.63 -2.82
C THR A 335 -15.88 13.16 -4.24
N VAL A 336 -15.75 12.26 -5.24
CA VAL A 336 -15.93 12.58 -6.66
C VAL A 336 -17.42 12.57 -7.06
N ASP A 337 -18.21 11.68 -6.44
CA ASP A 337 -19.59 11.35 -6.85
C ASP A 337 -20.54 11.14 -5.65
N GLY A 338 -20.18 11.67 -4.48
CA GLY A 338 -20.89 11.48 -3.22
C GLY A 338 -20.58 10.15 -2.52
N ARG A 339 -19.72 9.28 -3.12
CA ARG A 339 -19.35 7.97 -2.59
C ARG A 339 -17.85 7.73 -2.61
N HIS A 340 -17.22 7.83 -3.77
CA HIS A 340 -15.80 7.51 -3.95
C HIS A 340 -14.91 8.68 -3.55
N PRO A 341 -13.93 8.46 -2.65
CA PRO A 341 -13.08 9.54 -2.17
C PRO A 341 -12.21 10.15 -3.26
N THR A 342 -12.05 11.49 -3.22
CA THR A 342 -10.94 12.18 -3.85
C THR A 342 -9.62 11.87 -3.12
N ASP A 343 -8.47 12.34 -3.65
CA ASP A 343 -7.20 12.25 -2.90
C ASP A 343 -7.29 12.94 -1.52
N LEU A 344 -8.06 14.03 -1.40
CA LEU A 344 -8.34 14.68 -0.12
C LEU A 344 -9.12 13.74 0.81
N GLY A 345 -10.17 13.09 0.29
CA GLY A 345 -10.95 12.11 1.05
C GLY A 345 -10.09 10.94 1.55
N PHE A 346 -9.28 10.35 0.69
CA PHE A 346 -8.35 9.27 1.06
C PHE A 346 -7.32 9.71 2.12
N MET A 347 -6.81 10.93 2.01
CA MET A 347 -5.89 11.48 3.01
C MET A 347 -6.57 11.67 4.36
N ARG A 348 -7.83 12.13 4.38
CA ARG A 348 -8.65 12.28 5.59
C ARG A 348 -8.97 10.91 6.19
N MET A 349 -9.41 9.94 5.37
CA MET A 349 -9.62 8.56 5.82
C MET A 349 -8.36 7.99 6.46
N ALA A 350 -7.21 8.08 5.80
CA ALA A 350 -5.96 7.59 6.36
C ALA A 350 -5.69 8.20 7.75
N ARG A 351 -5.88 9.51 7.92
CA ARG A 351 -5.74 10.18 9.23
C ARG A 351 -6.73 9.65 10.26
N GLY A 352 -7.99 9.42 9.86
CA GLY A 352 -9.03 8.90 10.76
C GLY A 352 -8.78 7.45 11.21
N PHE A 353 -8.15 6.62 10.38
CA PHE A 353 -7.75 5.25 10.72
C PHE A 353 -6.56 5.20 11.69
N MET A 354 -5.64 6.18 11.65
CA MET A 354 -4.38 6.14 12.40
C MET A 354 -4.55 5.95 13.93
N PRO A 355 -5.47 6.63 14.63
CA PRO A 355 -5.64 6.42 16.06
C PRO A 355 -5.99 4.97 16.42
N ALA A 356 -6.95 4.38 15.71
CA ALA A 356 -7.36 2.99 15.92
C ALA A 356 -6.21 2.02 15.58
N LEU A 357 -5.59 2.15 14.40
CA LEU A 357 -4.51 1.27 13.99
C LEU A 357 -3.27 1.40 14.89
N SER A 358 -2.94 2.61 15.38
CA SER A 358 -1.82 2.80 16.30
C SER A 358 -2.02 2.08 17.64
N VAL A 359 -3.25 1.89 18.08
CA VAL A 359 -3.57 1.08 19.26
C VAL A 359 -3.50 -0.40 18.93
N LEU A 360 -4.15 -0.82 17.82
CA LEU A 360 -4.27 -2.22 17.42
C LEU A 360 -2.96 -2.85 16.95
N LEU A 361 -1.95 -2.08 16.63
CA LEU A 361 -0.64 -2.57 16.17
C LEU A 361 0.43 -2.58 17.24
N LYS A 362 0.12 -2.16 18.47
CA LYS A 362 1.06 -2.29 19.60
C LYS A 362 1.25 -3.77 19.92
N PRO A 363 2.49 -4.21 20.23
CA PRO A 363 2.69 -5.51 20.86
C PRO A 363 1.90 -5.59 22.17
N GLU A 364 1.42 -6.79 22.48
CA GLU A 364 0.79 -7.07 23.79
C GLU A 364 1.81 -7.04 24.92
#